data_065451e3f717cb08ad2fd6e5f75627f6
#
_entry.id   065451e3f717cb08ad2fd6e5f75627f6
#
_cell.length_a   1.000
_cell.length_b   1.000
_cell.length_c   1.000
_cell.angle_alpha   90.00
_cell.angle_beta   90.00
_cell.angle_gamma   90.00
#
_symmetry.space_group_name_H-M   'P 1'
#
loop_
_entity.id
_entity.type
_entity.pdbx_description
1 polymer ?
#
loop_
_entity_poly.entity_id
_entity_poly.type
_entity_poly.pdbx_seq_one_letter_code
_entity_poly.pdbx_strand_id
1 'polypeptide(L)'
;MKLPKSGWVRVKQHREIPEDYKLKAVTVIESGSGKFFASILIEYEEEITNKEPKSFLGLDYSMHDLYIDSEGNKGEYEHIYRQSEKKLKRAQRKLSLMNKGSKNRAKQRIKVAKVHEKIANSRKDFLHKKSRQIANAYDCVCVENLNMKAMSQCLNFGKSVHDLAYGKFIEFLSYKLKRQGKYLVKVDKFYPSTQLCSVCGYQNKETKD
;
A
#
# COMPACT_ATOMS: atom_id res chain seq x y z
N MET A 1 -26.77 -11.63 6.21
CA MET A 1 -27.01 -10.25 5.77
C MET A 1 -28.16 -10.24 4.78
N LYS A 2 -29.14 -9.33 4.97
CA LYS A 2 -30.26 -9.19 4.03
C LYS A 2 -29.92 -8.14 2.97
N LEU A 3 -29.97 -8.51 1.71
CA LEU A 3 -29.72 -7.58 0.58
C LEU A 3 -31.05 -7.20 -0.08
N PRO A 4 -31.23 -5.94 -0.51
CA PRO A 4 -32.38 -5.56 -1.30
C PRO A 4 -32.48 -6.40 -2.58
N LYS A 5 -33.68 -6.84 -2.94
CA LYS A 5 -33.99 -7.67 -4.13
C LYS A 5 -33.37 -9.09 -4.16
N SER A 6 -32.39 -9.40 -3.29
CA SER A 6 -31.71 -10.71 -3.28
C SER A 6 -31.99 -11.55 -2.02
N GLY A 7 -32.72 -10.99 -1.04
CA GLY A 7 -33.06 -11.67 0.19
C GLY A 7 -31.87 -11.92 1.14
N TRP A 8 -31.88 -13.03 1.87
CA TRP A 8 -30.85 -13.40 2.82
C TRP A 8 -29.64 -14.04 2.14
N VAL A 9 -28.45 -13.45 2.33
CA VAL A 9 -27.17 -13.96 1.81
C VAL A 9 -26.26 -14.34 2.95
N ARG A 10 -25.66 -15.55 2.87
CA ARG A 10 -24.66 -16.00 3.84
C ARG A 10 -23.34 -15.26 3.60
N VAL A 11 -22.82 -14.59 4.62
CA VAL A 11 -21.55 -13.87 4.60
C VAL A 11 -20.59 -14.52 5.58
N LYS A 12 -19.34 -14.73 5.15
CA LYS A 12 -18.27 -15.15 6.06
C LYS A 12 -17.73 -13.91 6.76
N GLN A 13 -18.03 -13.79 8.04
CA GLN A 13 -17.53 -12.71 8.89
C GLN A 13 -16.19 -13.13 9.49
N HIS A 14 -15.17 -12.25 9.38
CA HIS A 14 -13.83 -12.53 9.86
C HIS A 14 -13.54 -11.85 11.20
N ARG A 15 -14.27 -10.77 11.50
CA ARG A 15 -14.12 -9.97 12.71
C ARG A 15 -15.48 -9.70 13.29
N GLU A 16 -15.59 -9.78 14.57
CA GLU A 16 -16.76 -9.28 15.29
C GLU A 16 -16.82 -7.77 15.15
N ILE A 17 -18.01 -7.25 15.01
CA ILE A 17 -18.26 -5.80 15.03
C ILE A 17 -18.78 -5.53 16.43
N PRO A 18 -18.07 -4.73 17.24
CA PRO A 18 -18.52 -4.36 18.58
C PRO A 18 -19.92 -3.73 18.54
N GLU A 19 -20.73 -3.95 19.57
CA GLU A 19 -22.12 -3.50 19.60
C GLU A 19 -22.26 -1.98 19.65
N ASP A 20 -21.26 -1.31 20.21
CA ASP A 20 -21.15 0.16 20.29
C ASP A 20 -20.83 0.83 18.95
N TYR A 21 -20.45 0.03 17.93
CA TYR A 21 -20.11 0.57 16.61
C TYR A 21 -21.37 0.77 15.77
N LYS A 22 -21.53 1.98 15.22
CA LYS A 22 -22.65 2.34 14.36
C LYS A 22 -22.42 1.92 12.92
N LEU A 23 -23.26 1.02 12.43
CA LEU A 23 -23.25 0.61 11.02
C LEU A 23 -23.82 1.73 10.14
N LYS A 24 -23.05 2.20 9.16
CA LYS A 24 -23.47 3.30 8.25
C LYS A 24 -23.91 2.76 6.89
N ALA A 25 -23.10 1.95 6.24
CA ALA A 25 -23.37 1.45 4.91
C ALA A 25 -22.70 0.09 4.67
N VAL A 26 -23.26 -0.66 3.74
CA VAL A 26 -22.68 -1.90 3.22
C VAL A 26 -22.57 -1.79 1.71
N THR A 27 -21.36 -2.00 1.18
CA THR A 27 -21.13 -2.05 -0.27
C THR A 27 -20.76 -3.47 -0.65
N VAL A 28 -21.49 -4.06 -1.61
CA VAL A 28 -21.17 -5.37 -2.16
C VAL A 28 -20.41 -5.20 -3.47
N ILE A 29 -19.25 -5.84 -3.55
CA ILE A 29 -18.34 -5.72 -4.70
C ILE A 29 -18.11 -7.10 -5.27
N GLU A 30 -18.32 -7.27 -6.59
CA GLU A 30 -17.86 -8.43 -7.33
C GLU A 30 -16.44 -8.17 -7.86
N SER A 31 -15.52 -9.07 -7.54
CA SER A 31 -14.16 -9.00 -8.06
C SER A 31 -14.09 -9.60 -9.48
N GLY A 32 -13.10 -9.19 -10.27
CA GLY A 32 -12.86 -9.78 -11.58
C GLY A 32 -12.56 -11.29 -11.56
N SER A 33 -12.28 -11.87 -10.40
CA SER A 33 -12.09 -13.32 -10.19
C SER A 33 -13.39 -14.07 -9.89
N GLY A 34 -14.55 -13.37 -9.84
CA GLY A 34 -15.87 -13.93 -9.54
C GLY A 34 -16.14 -14.13 -8.06
N LYS A 35 -15.40 -13.47 -7.17
CA LYS A 35 -15.66 -13.47 -5.72
C LYS A 35 -16.45 -12.23 -5.33
N PHE A 36 -17.35 -12.40 -4.35
CA PHE A 36 -18.09 -11.29 -3.77
C PHE A 36 -17.51 -10.92 -2.40
N PHE A 37 -17.43 -9.63 -2.15
CA PHE A 37 -16.98 -9.05 -0.89
C PHE A 37 -18.02 -8.04 -0.40
N ALA A 38 -18.28 -8.04 0.91
CA ALA A 38 -19.05 -7.02 1.57
C ALA A 38 -18.10 -6.09 2.32
N SER A 39 -18.08 -4.81 1.96
CA SER A 39 -17.39 -3.76 2.70
C SER A 39 -18.39 -3.06 3.59
N ILE A 40 -18.17 -3.10 4.89
CA ILE A 40 -19.04 -2.52 5.90
C ILE A 40 -18.37 -1.23 6.40
N LEU A 41 -19.07 -0.10 6.24
CA LEU A 41 -18.67 1.17 6.81
C LEU A 41 -19.23 1.27 8.22
N ILE A 42 -18.34 1.44 9.17
CA ILE A 42 -18.66 1.60 10.60
C ILE A 42 -18.16 2.97 11.09
N GLU A 43 -18.87 3.54 12.02
CA GLU A 43 -18.52 4.75 12.74
C GLU A 43 -18.36 4.40 14.21
N TYR A 44 -17.28 4.84 14.82
CA TYR A 44 -16.99 4.67 16.23
C TYR A 44 -16.10 5.84 16.72
N GLU A 45 -16.14 6.09 18.00
CA GLU A 45 -15.28 7.06 18.66
C GLU A 45 -14.05 6.33 19.22
N GLU A 46 -12.87 6.90 19.02
CA GLU A 46 -11.61 6.37 19.54
C GLU A 46 -10.82 7.56 20.11
N GLU A 47 -10.62 7.56 21.42
CA GLU A 47 -9.75 8.55 22.04
C GLU A 47 -8.29 8.18 21.75
N ILE A 48 -7.60 9.07 21.04
CA ILE A 48 -6.18 8.91 20.73
C ILE A 48 -5.40 9.92 21.54
N THR A 49 -4.70 9.43 22.56
CA THR A 49 -3.76 10.26 23.33
C THR A 49 -2.44 10.34 22.57
N ASN A 50 -2.05 11.54 22.18
CA ASN A 50 -0.74 11.79 21.56
C ASN A 50 0.37 11.53 22.58
N LYS A 51 1.36 10.75 22.14
CA LYS A 51 2.54 10.43 22.96
C LYS A 51 3.69 11.36 22.62
N GLU A 52 4.46 11.74 23.63
CA GLU A 52 5.74 12.39 23.37
C GLU A 52 6.69 11.39 22.69
N PRO A 53 7.22 11.72 21.49
CA PRO A 53 8.03 10.78 20.75
C PRO A 53 9.41 10.59 21.37
N LYS A 54 9.77 9.35 21.64
CA LYS A 54 11.08 8.95 22.21
C LYS A 54 11.96 8.23 21.19
N SER A 55 11.38 7.66 20.16
CA SER A 55 12.09 6.94 19.11
C SER A 55 11.76 7.51 17.74
N PHE A 56 12.79 7.68 16.93
CA PHE A 56 12.71 8.35 15.62
C PHE A 56 13.28 7.44 14.52
N LEU A 57 12.68 7.47 13.34
CA LEU A 57 13.18 6.77 12.16
C LEU A 57 13.02 7.67 10.93
N GLY A 58 14.09 7.85 10.17
CA GLY A 58 14.04 8.43 8.82
C GLY A 58 13.87 7.32 7.77
N LEU A 59 13.03 7.55 6.77
CA LEU A 59 12.87 6.64 5.63
C LEU A 59 13.06 7.41 4.33
N ASP A 60 14.06 7.01 3.57
CA ASP A 60 14.30 7.45 2.20
C ASP A 60 13.72 6.44 1.20
N TYR A 61 13.16 6.92 0.09
CA TYR A 61 12.59 6.06 -0.94
C TYR A 61 13.66 5.33 -1.73
N SER A 62 13.57 4.01 -1.81
CA SER A 62 14.44 3.19 -2.66
C SER A 62 13.64 2.49 -3.75
N MET A 63 14.07 2.62 -5.01
CA MET A 63 13.46 1.91 -6.14
C MET A 63 13.73 0.40 -6.13
N HIS A 64 14.69 -0.07 -5.34
CA HIS A 64 15.03 -1.48 -5.22
C HIS A 64 14.39 -2.12 -3.99
N ASP A 65 14.49 -1.44 -2.86
CA ASP A 65 14.22 -2.04 -1.55
C ASP A 65 12.94 -1.50 -0.87
N LEU A 66 12.15 -0.65 -1.52
CA LEU A 66 11.04 0.13 -1.01
C LEU A 66 11.49 1.38 -0.22
N TYR A 67 12.38 1.23 0.74
CA TYR A 67 13.03 2.30 1.50
C TYR A 67 14.42 1.86 1.98
N ILE A 68 15.23 2.85 2.33
CA ILE A 68 16.41 2.72 3.18
C ILE A 68 16.14 3.58 4.41
N ASP A 69 16.39 3.04 5.61
CA ASP A 69 16.16 3.77 6.84
C ASP A 69 17.42 4.52 7.32
N SER A 70 17.25 5.38 8.33
CA SER A 70 18.36 6.16 8.93
C SER A 70 19.42 5.30 9.64
N GLU A 71 19.15 4.02 9.86
CA GLU A 71 20.09 3.06 10.43
C GLU A 71 20.82 2.25 9.34
N GLY A 72 20.50 2.49 8.06
CA GLY A 72 21.07 1.79 6.90
C GLY A 72 20.37 0.48 6.54
N ASN A 73 19.27 0.13 7.23
CA ASN A 73 18.52 -1.07 6.90
C ASN A 73 17.64 -0.85 5.68
N LYS A 74 17.42 -1.92 4.91
CA LYS A 74 16.62 -1.92 3.68
C LYS A 74 15.24 -2.51 3.91
N GLY A 75 14.27 -2.01 3.16
CA GLY A 75 12.89 -2.52 3.21
C GLY A 75 12.71 -3.93 2.63
N GLU A 76 13.70 -4.44 1.88
CA GLU A 76 13.77 -5.81 1.33
C GLU A 76 12.53 -6.22 0.53
N TYR A 77 12.10 -5.38 -0.41
CA TYR A 77 10.93 -5.66 -1.22
C TYR A 77 11.21 -6.74 -2.29
N GLU A 78 10.43 -7.81 -2.29
CA GLU A 78 10.61 -8.98 -3.16
C GLU A 78 10.21 -8.79 -4.63
N HIS A 79 9.90 -7.58 -5.10
CA HIS A 79 9.45 -7.30 -6.47
C HIS A 79 8.32 -8.23 -6.95
N ILE A 80 7.27 -8.31 -6.19
CA ILE A 80 6.15 -9.26 -6.32
C ILE A 80 5.54 -9.28 -7.73
N TYR A 81 5.42 -8.11 -8.36
CA TYR A 81 4.94 -8.03 -9.75
C TYR A 81 5.94 -8.69 -10.70
N ARG A 82 7.24 -8.39 -10.58
CA ARG A 82 8.28 -8.94 -11.48
C ARG A 82 8.36 -10.47 -11.38
N GLN A 83 8.22 -11.04 -10.20
CA GLN A 83 8.16 -12.50 -10.01
C GLN A 83 6.96 -13.12 -10.76
N SER A 84 5.84 -12.42 -10.79
CA SER A 84 4.60 -12.90 -11.41
C SER A 84 4.46 -12.52 -12.90
N GLU A 85 5.33 -11.66 -13.42
CA GLU A 85 5.20 -11.04 -14.75
C GLU A 85 5.14 -12.06 -15.89
N LYS A 86 6.04 -13.05 -15.90
CA LYS A 86 6.05 -14.11 -16.93
C LYS A 86 4.73 -14.87 -16.96
N LYS A 87 4.18 -15.21 -15.79
CA LYS A 87 2.90 -15.90 -15.66
C LYS A 87 1.74 -15.03 -16.13
N LEU A 88 1.74 -13.75 -15.77
CA LEU A 88 0.73 -12.79 -16.18
C LEU A 88 0.74 -12.59 -17.70
N LYS A 89 1.91 -12.31 -18.31
CA LYS A 89 2.07 -12.14 -19.75
C LYS A 89 1.57 -13.36 -20.52
N ARG A 90 1.92 -14.57 -20.08
CA ARG A 90 1.43 -15.81 -20.69
C ARG A 90 -0.10 -15.93 -20.64
N ALA A 91 -0.69 -15.64 -19.48
CA ALA A 91 -2.14 -15.69 -19.31
C ALA A 91 -2.88 -14.65 -20.17
N GLN A 92 -2.35 -13.42 -20.24
CA GLN A 92 -2.88 -12.33 -21.06
C GLN A 92 -2.76 -12.64 -22.57
N ARG A 93 -1.59 -13.12 -23.04
CA ARG A 93 -1.39 -13.53 -24.43
C ARG A 93 -2.40 -14.61 -24.84
N LYS A 94 -2.61 -15.63 -23.97
CA LYS A 94 -3.63 -16.65 -24.23
C LYS A 94 -5.03 -16.05 -24.34
N LEU A 95 -5.37 -15.08 -23.47
CA LEU A 95 -6.66 -14.39 -23.50
C LEU A 95 -6.85 -13.58 -24.78
N SER A 96 -5.81 -12.88 -25.28
CA SER A 96 -5.90 -12.06 -26.50
C SER A 96 -6.17 -12.86 -27.75
N LEU A 97 -5.68 -14.11 -27.82
CA LEU A 97 -5.85 -15.00 -28.95
C LEU A 97 -7.22 -15.73 -28.99
N MET A 98 -8.04 -15.58 -27.94
CA MET A 98 -9.33 -16.27 -27.88
C MET A 98 -10.46 -15.42 -28.47
N ASN A 99 -11.42 -16.08 -29.14
CA ASN A 99 -12.58 -15.45 -29.75
C ASN A 99 -13.41 -14.69 -28.71
N LYS A 100 -13.72 -13.42 -29.00
CA LYS A 100 -14.57 -12.58 -28.15
C LYS A 100 -15.96 -13.24 -28.01
N GLY A 101 -16.52 -13.20 -26.80
CA GLY A 101 -17.83 -13.81 -26.50
C GLY A 101 -17.81 -15.30 -26.17
N SER A 102 -16.71 -16.04 -26.42
CA SER A 102 -16.66 -17.47 -26.15
C SER A 102 -16.61 -17.78 -24.65
N LYS A 103 -17.25 -18.88 -24.22
CA LYS A 103 -17.21 -19.39 -22.84
C LYS A 103 -15.77 -19.66 -22.37
N ASN A 104 -14.90 -20.13 -23.27
CA ASN A 104 -13.49 -20.38 -22.95
C ASN A 104 -12.73 -19.07 -22.68
N ARG A 105 -13.02 -18.00 -23.42
CA ARG A 105 -12.45 -16.67 -23.15
C ARG A 105 -12.91 -16.11 -21.81
N ALA A 106 -14.18 -16.32 -21.45
CA ALA A 106 -14.69 -15.94 -20.13
C ALA A 106 -13.95 -16.66 -19.00
N LYS A 107 -13.74 -17.98 -19.11
CA LYS A 107 -12.93 -18.76 -18.15
C LYS A 107 -11.48 -18.25 -18.07
N GLN A 108 -10.87 -17.92 -19.23
CA GLN A 108 -9.50 -17.40 -19.25
C GLN A 108 -9.40 -15.99 -18.64
N ARG A 109 -10.41 -15.13 -18.83
CA ARG A 109 -10.49 -13.81 -18.17
C ARG A 109 -10.44 -13.94 -16.65
N ILE A 110 -11.18 -14.88 -16.08
CA ILE A 110 -11.15 -15.19 -14.64
C ILE A 110 -9.74 -15.64 -14.22
N LYS A 111 -9.04 -16.47 -15.02
CA LYS A 111 -7.66 -16.88 -14.70
C LYS A 111 -6.71 -15.69 -14.65
N VAL A 112 -6.80 -14.76 -15.63
CA VAL A 112 -6.00 -13.52 -15.63
C VAL A 112 -6.32 -12.67 -14.39
N ALA A 113 -7.61 -12.48 -14.07
CA ALA A 113 -8.04 -11.74 -12.89
C ALA A 113 -7.50 -12.35 -11.58
N LYS A 114 -7.49 -13.69 -11.44
CA LYS A 114 -6.90 -14.36 -10.28
C LYS A 114 -5.39 -14.12 -10.14
N VAL A 115 -4.65 -14.00 -11.25
CA VAL A 115 -3.21 -13.65 -11.20
C VAL A 115 -3.03 -12.22 -10.72
N HIS A 116 -3.80 -11.26 -11.24
CA HIS A 116 -3.79 -9.88 -10.77
C HIS A 116 -4.16 -9.76 -9.29
N GLU A 117 -5.21 -10.46 -8.87
CA GLU A 117 -5.65 -10.49 -7.47
C GLU A 117 -4.54 -11.02 -6.54
N LYS A 118 -3.86 -12.10 -6.94
CA LYS A 118 -2.74 -12.63 -6.16
C LYS A 118 -1.61 -11.62 -6.01
N ILE A 119 -1.21 -10.95 -7.10
CA ILE A 119 -0.17 -9.91 -7.07
C ILE A 119 -0.58 -8.76 -6.14
N ALA A 120 -1.80 -8.26 -6.29
CA ALA A 120 -2.31 -7.16 -5.47
C ALA A 120 -2.37 -7.52 -3.98
N ASN A 121 -2.86 -8.72 -3.66
CA ASN A 121 -2.98 -9.20 -2.28
C ASN A 121 -1.61 -9.45 -1.64
N SER A 122 -0.67 -10.09 -2.35
CA SER A 122 0.69 -10.32 -1.84
C SER A 122 1.41 -8.99 -1.57
N ARG A 123 1.29 -8.00 -2.47
CA ARG A 123 1.84 -6.67 -2.28
C ARG A 123 1.21 -5.98 -1.05
N LYS A 124 -0.10 -6.01 -0.95
CA LYS A 124 -0.83 -5.40 0.16
C LYS A 124 -0.44 -6.03 1.50
N ASP A 125 -0.30 -7.35 1.55
CA ASP A 125 0.13 -8.09 2.75
C ASP A 125 1.54 -7.67 3.18
N PHE A 126 2.50 -7.62 2.24
CA PHE A 126 3.86 -7.16 2.50
C PHE A 126 3.87 -5.74 3.08
N LEU A 127 3.19 -4.79 2.42
CA LEU A 127 3.14 -3.40 2.85
C LEU A 127 2.48 -3.24 4.23
N HIS A 128 1.43 -4.03 4.50
CA HIS A 128 0.80 -4.04 5.82
C HIS A 128 1.71 -4.56 6.92
N LYS A 129 2.49 -5.62 6.64
CA LYS A 129 3.45 -6.18 7.61
C LYS A 129 4.57 -5.20 7.90
N LYS A 130 5.24 -4.67 6.87
CA LYS A 130 6.33 -3.69 7.03
C LYS A 130 5.86 -2.41 7.73
N SER A 131 4.75 -1.82 7.31
CA SER A 131 4.21 -0.62 7.98
C SER A 131 3.74 -0.87 9.41
N ARG A 132 3.30 -2.09 9.75
CA ARG A 132 2.96 -2.45 11.14
C ARG A 132 4.22 -2.60 11.99
N GLN A 133 5.25 -3.26 11.47
CA GLN A 133 6.53 -3.42 12.13
C GLN A 133 7.14 -2.07 12.52
N ILE A 134 7.20 -1.13 11.57
CA ILE A 134 7.73 0.22 11.81
C ILE A 134 6.86 1.00 12.82
N ALA A 135 5.54 0.99 12.63
CA ALA A 135 4.64 1.71 13.54
C ALA A 135 4.69 1.19 15.00
N ASN A 136 5.01 -0.10 15.17
CA ASN A 136 5.18 -0.65 16.52
C ASN A 136 6.53 -0.29 17.15
N ALA A 137 7.59 -0.16 16.33
CA ALA A 137 8.96 0.06 16.81
C ALA A 137 9.26 1.54 17.11
N TYR A 138 8.71 2.49 16.34
CA TYR A 138 9.07 3.89 16.42
C TYR A 138 7.88 4.79 16.72
N ASP A 139 8.13 5.92 17.38
CA ASP A 139 7.09 6.88 17.78
C ASP A 139 6.93 8.01 16.73
N CYS A 140 8.01 8.37 16.08
CA CYS A 140 8.00 9.36 15.00
C CYS A 140 8.77 8.84 13.79
N VAL A 141 8.10 8.87 12.63
CA VAL A 141 8.72 8.46 11.36
C VAL A 141 8.75 9.64 10.40
N CYS A 142 9.94 9.99 9.93
CA CYS A 142 10.17 11.05 8.95
C CYS A 142 10.29 10.45 7.55
N VAL A 143 9.60 11.02 6.57
CA VAL A 143 9.61 10.56 5.18
C VAL A 143 9.70 11.75 4.23
N GLU A 144 10.26 11.53 3.06
CA GLU A 144 10.25 12.55 2.01
C GLU A 144 8.84 12.76 1.43
N ASN A 145 8.54 14.01 1.07
CA ASN A 145 7.30 14.37 0.40
C ASN A 145 7.41 14.19 -1.11
N LEU A 146 7.46 12.95 -1.58
CA LEU A 146 7.64 12.59 -2.98
C LEU A 146 6.34 12.63 -3.79
N ASN A 147 6.40 13.19 -4.99
CA ASN A 147 5.31 13.10 -5.96
C ASN A 147 5.46 11.80 -6.78
N MET A 148 4.94 10.68 -6.25
CA MET A 148 5.01 9.37 -6.88
C MET A 148 4.38 9.32 -8.28
N LYS A 149 3.36 10.16 -8.54
CA LYS A 149 2.72 10.25 -9.86
C LYS A 149 3.69 10.87 -10.88
N ALA A 150 4.32 11.98 -10.54
CA ALA A 150 5.33 12.62 -11.39
C ALA A 150 6.51 11.68 -11.64
N MET A 151 7.03 11.02 -10.61
CA MET A 151 8.12 10.05 -10.75
C MET A 151 7.77 8.89 -11.69
N SER A 152 6.54 8.40 -11.65
CA SER A 152 6.11 7.31 -12.54
C SER A 152 6.03 7.73 -14.01
N GLN A 153 5.79 9.02 -14.28
CA GLN A 153 5.61 9.56 -15.64
C GLN A 153 6.90 10.09 -16.26
N CYS A 154 7.72 10.81 -15.49
CA CYS A 154 8.84 11.56 -16.03
C CYS A 154 10.10 10.75 -16.33
N LEU A 155 10.33 9.61 -15.66
CA LEU A 155 11.61 8.90 -15.69
C LEU A 155 11.53 7.47 -16.21
N ASN A 156 10.44 7.07 -16.89
CA ASN A 156 10.19 5.68 -17.32
C ASN A 156 10.24 4.65 -16.17
N PHE A 157 10.23 5.09 -14.91
CA PHE A 157 10.25 4.24 -13.73
C PHE A 157 8.87 3.71 -13.33
N GLY A 158 7.84 3.98 -14.12
CA GLY A 158 6.46 3.63 -13.83
C GLY A 158 6.27 2.20 -13.36
N LYS A 159 6.98 1.25 -13.98
CA LYS A 159 6.89 -0.16 -13.58
C LYS A 159 7.41 -0.40 -12.16
N SER A 160 8.55 0.17 -11.79
CA SER A 160 9.13 0.03 -10.45
C SER A 160 8.31 0.77 -9.40
N VAL A 161 7.92 2.02 -9.68
CA VAL A 161 7.07 2.82 -8.80
C VAL A 161 5.73 2.13 -8.51
N HIS A 162 5.09 1.56 -9.55
CA HIS A 162 3.85 0.83 -9.38
C HIS A 162 4.03 -0.53 -8.70
N ASP A 163 5.17 -1.20 -8.88
CA ASP A 163 5.44 -2.47 -8.20
C ASP A 163 5.64 -2.25 -6.71
N LEU A 164 6.49 -1.31 -6.34
CA LEU A 164 6.77 -0.96 -4.93
C LEU A 164 5.55 -0.41 -4.18
N ALA A 165 4.72 0.36 -4.88
CA ALA A 165 3.54 1.01 -4.31
C ALA A 165 3.84 1.81 -3.01
N TYR A 166 4.96 2.57 -3.01
CA TYR A 166 5.43 3.34 -1.86
C TYR A 166 4.37 4.29 -1.29
N GLY A 167 3.58 4.96 -2.14
CA GLY A 167 2.49 5.81 -1.68
C GLY A 167 1.47 5.06 -0.81
N LYS A 168 1.16 3.79 -1.14
CA LYS A 168 0.31 2.93 -0.30
C LYS A 168 1.00 2.51 1.00
N PHE A 169 2.29 2.30 0.97
CA PHE A 169 3.08 2.04 2.18
C PHE A 169 2.98 3.21 3.16
N ILE A 170 3.21 4.45 2.68
CA ILE A 170 3.09 5.66 3.50
C ILE A 170 1.66 5.86 4.02
N GLU A 171 0.63 5.60 3.21
CA GLU A 171 -0.77 5.64 3.65
C GLU A 171 -1.02 4.65 4.79
N PHE A 172 -0.51 3.40 4.66
CA PHE A 172 -0.66 2.38 5.72
C PHE A 172 0.12 2.71 6.97
N LEU A 173 1.30 3.29 6.85
CA LEU A 173 2.12 3.73 7.96
C LEU A 173 1.45 4.89 8.70
N SER A 174 0.96 5.89 7.96
CA SER A 174 0.32 7.08 8.50
C SER A 174 -0.86 6.75 9.42
N TYR A 175 -1.85 5.98 8.93
CA TYR A 175 -3.00 5.69 9.78
C TYR A 175 -2.67 4.80 10.98
N LYS A 176 -1.65 3.92 10.85
CA LYS A 176 -1.23 3.06 11.95
C LYS A 176 -0.51 3.82 13.06
N LEU A 177 0.36 4.77 12.68
CA LEU A 177 1.01 5.67 13.64
C LEU A 177 -0.05 6.55 14.33
N LYS A 178 -0.94 7.18 13.55
CA LYS A 178 -2.02 8.00 14.07
C LYS A 178 -2.87 7.26 15.12
N ARG A 179 -3.26 6.02 14.85
CA ARG A 179 -4.03 5.18 15.78
C ARG A 179 -3.29 4.84 17.07
N GLN A 180 -1.97 4.93 17.07
CA GLN A 180 -1.14 4.69 18.26
C GLN A 180 -0.74 5.99 18.97
N GLY A 181 -1.28 7.16 18.57
CA GLY A 181 -0.88 8.46 19.09
C GLY A 181 0.55 8.87 18.71
N LYS A 182 1.05 8.33 17.58
CA LYS A 182 2.40 8.53 17.06
C LYS A 182 2.39 9.38 15.80
N TYR A 183 3.56 9.78 15.31
CA TYR A 183 3.70 10.81 14.30
C TYR A 183 4.31 10.29 13.00
N LEU A 184 3.76 10.76 11.87
CA LEU A 184 4.39 10.71 10.56
C LEU A 184 4.69 12.14 10.12
N VAL A 185 5.95 12.47 9.98
CA VAL A 185 6.42 13.79 9.52
C VAL A 185 6.86 13.67 8.07
N LYS A 186 6.34 14.57 7.23
CA LYS A 186 6.82 14.70 5.85
C LYS A 186 7.79 15.86 5.76
N VAL A 187 9.01 15.55 5.35
CA VAL A 187 10.06 16.56 5.13
C VAL A 187 9.69 17.40 3.91
N ASP A 188 9.99 18.69 3.95
CA ASP A 188 9.71 19.58 2.82
C ASP A 188 10.43 19.09 1.55
N LYS A 189 9.77 19.25 0.40
CA LYS A 189 10.29 18.80 -0.89
C LYS A 189 11.61 19.46 -1.27
N PHE A 190 11.85 20.69 -0.81
CA PHE A 190 13.04 21.46 -1.10
C PHE A 190 14.07 21.46 0.04
N TYR A 191 13.88 20.57 1.02
CA TYR A 191 14.86 20.41 2.09
C TYR A 191 16.18 19.87 1.54
N PRO A 192 17.30 20.57 1.72
CA PRO A 192 18.59 20.23 1.09
C PRO A 192 19.28 19.08 1.83
N SER A 193 18.66 17.90 1.84
CA SER A 193 19.13 16.74 2.61
C SER A 193 20.53 16.25 2.21
N THR A 194 20.90 16.37 0.93
CA THR A 194 22.21 16.00 0.41
C THR A 194 23.30 17.04 0.69
N GLN A 195 22.91 18.28 0.96
CA GLN A 195 23.83 19.39 1.17
C GLN A 195 24.04 19.72 2.66
N LEU A 196 23.12 19.32 3.51
CA LEU A 196 23.13 19.69 4.93
C LEU A 196 23.86 18.64 5.78
N CYS A 197 24.88 19.07 6.51
CA CYS A 197 25.55 18.21 7.48
C CYS A 197 24.61 17.95 8.68
N SER A 198 24.35 16.69 8.97
CA SER A 198 23.45 16.28 10.07
C SER A 198 24.03 16.60 11.48
N VAL A 199 25.35 16.81 11.57
CA VAL A 199 26.02 17.05 12.87
C VAL A 199 26.10 18.54 13.19
N CYS A 200 26.53 19.39 12.23
CA CYS A 200 26.79 20.81 12.50
C CYS A 200 25.86 21.78 11.76
N GLY A 201 24.95 21.28 10.92
CA GLY A 201 24.05 22.12 10.14
C GLY A 201 24.70 22.90 9.00
N TYR A 202 26.01 22.71 8.71
CA TYR A 202 26.69 23.36 7.59
C TYR A 202 26.07 22.90 6.27
N GLN A 203 25.72 23.85 5.40
CA GLN A 203 25.22 23.57 4.06
C GLN A 203 26.33 23.68 3.03
N ASN A 204 26.71 22.57 2.42
CA ASN A 204 27.62 22.54 1.28
C ASN A 204 26.87 22.81 -0.02
N LYS A 205 27.00 24.03 -0.56
CA LYS A 205 26.31 24.45 -1.79
C LYS A 205 27.00 23.95 -3.08
N GLU A 206 28.17 23.33 -2.97
CA GLU A 206 28.91 22.79 -4.11
C GLU A 206 28.51 21.38 -4.50
N THR A 207 27.81 20.65 -3.62
CA THR A 207 27.23 19.35 -3.96
C THR A 207 26.05 19.57 -4.91
N LYS A 208 26.22 19.13 -6.15
CA LYS A 208 25.13 19.08 -7.14
C LYS A 208 24.24 17.87 -6.83
N ASP A 209 22.93 18.09 -6.86
CA ASP A 209 21.92 17.03 -6.77
C ASP A 209 21.98 16.05 -7.95
#